data_ce66327e3eaaa9d711b6a264e3f008a4
#
_entry.id   ce66327e3eaaa9d711b6a264e3f008a4
#
_cell.length_a   1.000
_cell.length_b   1.000
_cell.length_c   1.000
_cell.angle_alpha   90.00
_cell.angle_beta   90.00
_cell.angle_gamma   90.00
#
_symmetry.space_group_name_H-M   'P 1'
#
loop_
_entity.id
_entity.type
_entity.pdbx_description
1 polymer ?
#
loop_
_entity_poly.entity_id
_entity_poly.type
_entity_poly.pdbx_seq_one_letter_code
_entity_poly.pdbx_strand_id
1 'polypeptide(L)'
;MLSIAIIGDLHDWHSQQIESSLKKRGCRVIKFKFDELQANFQRGKFFLNPELKKVKGVWLRFINNGTLEEITTKLTFLHLLEKVGVYIHNSPKTIEMTVDKVRTTGLLEIASIISPNTLV
;
A
#
# COMPACT_ATOMS: atom_id res chain seq x y z
N MET A 1 -6.04 15.91 15.12
CA MET A 1 -5.44 15.99 13.76
C MET A 1 -5.36 14.60 13.16
N LEU A 2 -5.90 14.43 11.95
CA LEU A 2 -5.86 13.15 11.25
C LEU A 2 -4.43 12.86 10.76
N SER A 3 -3.91 11.68 11.08
CA SER A 3 -2.60 11.24 10.63
C SER A 3 -2.74 10.24 9.48
N ILE A 4 -2.09 10.53 8.37
CA ILE A 4 -2.06 9.72 7.15
C ILE A 4 -0.61 9.34 6.85
N ALA A 5 -0.35 8.08 6.55
CA ALA A 5 0.94 7.64 6.03
C ALA A 5 0.89 7.55 4.49
N ILE A 6 1.96 7.96 3.84
CA ILE A 6 2.21 7.70 2.42
C ILE A 6 3.29 6.64 2.35
N ILE A 7 2.98 5.50 1.72
CA ILE A 7 3.95 4.42 1.50
C ILE A 7 4.29 4.37 0.01
N GLY A 8 5.55 4.58 -0.32
CA GLY A 8 6.01 4.59 -1.70
C GLY A 8 7.38 5.19 -1.89
N ASP A 9 7.67 5.69 -3.08
CA ASP A 9 8.83 6.54 -3.34
C ASP A 9 8.59 7.91 -2.70
N LEU A 10 9.46 8.28 -1.77
CA LEU A 10 9.30 9.50 -0.98
C LEU A 10 9.60 10.78 -1.75
N HIS A 11 10.26 10.66 -2.88
CA HIS A 11 10.80 11.78 -3.66
C HIS A 11 10.12 11.97 -5.03
N ASP A 12 9.21 11.06 -5.41
CA ASP A 12 8.50 11.22 -6.68
C ASP A 12 7.53 12.42 -6.63
N TRP A 13 7.27 12.98 -7.78
CA TRP A 13 6.36 14.13 -7.92
C TRP A 13 4.95 13.82 -7.37
N HIS A 14 4.44 12.61 -7.62
CA HIS A 14 3.10 12.22 -7.17
C HIS A 14 2.99 12.16 -5.65
N SER A 15 3.97 11.54 -4.98
CA SER A 15 4.02 11.49 -3.51
C SER A 15 4.09 12.89 -2.90
N GLN A 16 4.84 13.80 -3.52
CA GLN A 16 4.93 15.20 -3.08
C GLN A 16 3.59 15.93 -3.26
N GLN A 17 2.87 15.71 -4.37
CA GLN A 17 1.57 16.33 -4.60
C GLN A 17 0.51 15.81 -3.61
N ILE A 18 0.50 14.52 -3.32
CA ILE A 18 -0.39 13.91 -2.34
C ILE A 18 -0.09 14.49 -0.94
N GLU A 19 1.18 14.54 -0.56
CA GLU A 19 1.62 15.14 0.71
C GLU A 19 1.13 16.59 0.85
N SER A 20 1.38 17.40 -0.17
CA SER A 20 0.95 18.80 -0.20
C SER A 20 -0.57 18.94 -0.05
N SER A 21 -1.33 18.15 -0.79
CA SER A 21 -2.79 18.15 -0.72
C SER A 21 -3.32 17.73 0.65
N LEU A 22 -2.73 16.73 1.28
CA LEU A 22 -3.11 16.27 2.61
C LEU A 22 -2.79 17.32 3.68
N LYS A 23 -1.61 17.92 3.60
CA LYS A 23 -1.21 19.01 4.52
C LYS A 23 -2.14 20.22 4.42
N LYS A 24 -2.53 20.64 3.22
CA LYS A 24 -3.51 21.72 3.01
C LYS A 24 -4.87 21.41 3.64
N ARG A 25 -5.22 20.15 3.82
CA ARG A 25 -6.44 19.70 4.50
C ARG A 25 -6.27 19.49 6.01
N GLY A 26 -5.15 19.92 6.58
CA GLY A 26 -4.88 19.80 8.01
C GLY A 26 -4.48 18.40 8.47
N CYS A 27 -4.06 17.52 7.56
CA CYS A 27 -3.56 16.20 7.93
C CYS A 27 -2.09 16.25 8.34
N ARG A 28 -1.73 15.46 9.35
CA ARG A 28 -0.34 15.10 9.62
C ARG A 28 0.07 14.01 8.64
N VAL A 29 1.14 14.22 7.89
CA VAL A 29 1.62 13.25 6.91
C VAL A 29 2.93 12.63 7.40
N ILE A 30 3.01 11.30 7.32
CA ILE A 30 4.20 10.50 7.61
C ILE A 30 4.54 9.75 6.33
N LYS A 31 5.82 9.67 5.97
CA LYS A 31 6.26 9.00 4.75
C LYS A 31 7.12 7.79 5.07
N PHE A 32 6.86 6.69 4.39
CA PHE A 32 7.59 5.44 4.48
C PHE A 32 7.90 4.87 3.10
N LYS A 33 9.07 4.25 2.97
CA LYS A 33 9.31 3.33 1.87
C LYS A 33 8.65 1.99 2.18
N PHE A 34 8.21 1.29 1.13
CA PHE A 34 7.59 -0.02 1.28
C PHE A 34 8.53 -1.06 1.91
N ASP A 35 9.82 -0.99 1.61
CA ASP A 35 10.85 -1.88 2.16
C ASP A 35 11.22 -1.57 3.63
N GLU A 36 10.82 -0.42 4.15
CA GLU A 36 11.00 -0.06 5.58
C GLU A 36 9.92 -0.65 6.49
N LEU A 37 8.88 -1.27 5.93
CA LEU A 37 7.81 -1.89 6.72
C LEU A 37 8.36 -3.07 7.53
N GLN A 38 8.08 -3.04 8.83
CA GLN A 38 8.45 -4.08 9.80
C GLN A 38 7.25 -4.48 10.63
N ALA A 39 7.17 -5.74 11.00
CA ALA A 39 6.14 -6.23 11.90
C ALA A 39 6.76 -6.92 13.10
N ASN A 40 6.13 -6.76 14.25
CA ASN A 40 6.47 -7.44 15.49
C ASN A 40 5.23 -8.11 16.06
N PHE A 41 5.35 -9.40 16.37
CA PHE A 41 4.29 -10.21 16.95
C PHE A 41 4.72 -10.66 18.34
N GLN A 42 4.10 -10.11 19.37
CA GLN A 42 4.42 -10.44 20.77
C GLN A 42 3.16 -10.56 21.61
N ARG A 43 3.06 -11.65 22.36
CA ARG A 43 2.03 -11.86 23.40
C ARG A 43 0.60 -11.55 22.89
N GLY A 44 0.25 -12.07 21.72
CA GLY A 44 -1.06 -11.84 21.10
C GLY A 44 -1.29 -10.43 20.54
N LYS A 45 -0.25 -9.62 20.48
CA LYS A 45 -0.31 -8.27 19.89
C LYS A 45 0.49 -8.19 18.61
N PHE A 46 -0.01 -7.39 17.69
CA PHE A 46 0.62 -7.08 16.43
C PHE A 46 0.99 -5.60 16.39
N PHE A 47 2.23 -5.33 16.02
CA PHE A 47 2.74 -3.97 15.87
C PHE A 47 3.44 -3.84 14.52
N LEU A 48 3.08 -2.84 13.75
CA LEU A 48 3.94 -2.33 12.70
C LEU A 48 4.88 -1.25 13.25
N ASN A 49 5.66 -0.65 12.34
CA ASN A 49 6.53 0.47 12.67
C ASN A 49 5.86 1.41 13.68
N PRO A 50 6.57 1.84 14.74
CA PRO A 50 5.98 2.65 15.81
C PRO A 50 5.24 3.88 15.33
N GLU A 51 5.70 4.49 14.26
CA GLU A 51 5.14 5.69 13.65
C GLU A 51 3.76 5.43 13.04
N LEU A 52 3.48 4.20 12.62
CA LEU A 52 2.20 3.81 12.04
C LEU A 52 1.10 3.54 13.07
N LYS A 53 1.44 3.45 14.37
CA LYS A 53 0.46 3.16 15.44
C LYS A 53 -0.68 4.17 15.52
N LYS A 54 -0.44 5.41 15.14
CA LYS A 54 -1.41 6.51 15.26
C LYS A 54 -2.04 6.92 13.93
N VAL A 55 -1.65 6.29 12.82
CA VAL A 55 -2.24 6.63 11.53
C VAL A 55 -3.65 6.04 11.41
N LYS A 56 -4.52 6.79 10.77
CA LYS A 56 -5.91 6.39 10.47
C LYS A 56 -6.08 5.95 9.02
N GLY A 57 -5.15 6.32 8.17
CA GLY A 57 -5.15 5.92 6.78
C GLY A 57 -3.73 5.81 6.22
N VAL A 58 -3.61 4.97 5.21
CA VAL A 58 -2.39 4.77 4.43
C VAL A 58 -2.72 5.01 2.97
N TRP A 59 -1.93 5.85 2.33
CA TRP A 59 -1.92 5.97 0.87
C TRP A 59 -0.78 5.12 0.32
N LEU A 60 -1.12 3.95 -0.20
CA LEU A 60 -0.14 3.06 -0.81
C LEU A 60 0.08 3.48 -2.26
N ARG A 61 1.24 4.08 -2.52
CA ARG A 61 1.54 4.68 -3.83
C ARG A 61 2.43 3.80 -4.69
N PHE A 62 3.41 3.15 -4.09
CA PHE A 62 4.42 2.41 -4.82
C PHE A 62 4.95 1.24 -4.00
N ILE A 63 5.21 0.12 -4.67
CA ILE A 63 5.85 -1.07 -4.11
C ILE A 63 7.22 -1.20 -4.75
N ASN A 64 8.27 -1.22 -3.93
CA ASN A 64 9.64 -1.43 -4.39
C ASN A 64 9.82 -2.83 -4.98
N ASN A 65 10.76 -2.96 -5.91
CA ASN A 65 11.22 -4.26 -6.38
C ASN A 65 11.78 -5.06 -5.20
N GLY A 66 11.57 -6.36 -5.25
CA GLY A 66 12.05 -7.29 -4.23
C GLY A 66 11.78 -8.73 -4.65
N THR A 67 12.18 -9.66 -3.83
CA THR A 67 11.81 -11.06 -4.02
C THR A 67 10.31 -11.25 -3.84
N LEU A 68 9.77 -12.34 -4.35
CA LEU A 68 8.36 -12.68 -4.15
C LEU A 68 8.01 -12.77 -2.65
N GLU A 69 8.88 -13.35 -1.85
CA GLU A 69 8.70 -13.45 -0.39
C GLU A 69 8.66 -12.09 0.29
N GLU A 70 9.55 -11.19 -0.07
CA GLU A 70 9.58 -9.83 0.49
C GLU A 70 8.31 -9.07 0.17
N ILE A 71 7.87 -9.11 -1.09
CA ILE A 71 6.65 -8.42 -1.54
C ILE A 71 5.41 -9.00 -0.87
N THR A 72 5.25 -10.33 -0.85
CA THR A 72 4.10 -10.99 -0.22
C THR A 72 4.06 -10.77 1.29
N THR A 73 5.21 -10.83 1.96
CA THR A 73 5.29 -10.58 3.41
C THR A 73 4.84 -9.16 3.75
N LYS A 74 5.31 -8.17 3.02
CA LYS A 74 4.94 -6.76 3.25
C LYS A 74 3.50 -6.46 2.89
N LEU A 75 2.95 -7.08 1.84
CA LEU A 75 1.52 -7.03 1.55
C LEU A 75 0.69 -7.65 2.68
N THR A 76 1.16 -8.75 3.28
CA THR A 76 0.53 -9.33 4.47
C THR A 76 0.49 -8.35 5.63
N PHE A 77 1.54 -7.57 5.86
CA PHE A 77 1.54 -6.52 6.89
C PHE A 77 0.45 -5.48 6.63
N LEU A 78 0.24 -5.09 5.39
CA LEU A 78 -0.82 -4.15 5.01
C LEU A 78 -2.22 -4.75 5.21
N HIS A 79 -2.43 -6.03 4.88
CA HIS A 79 -3.68 -6.73 5.18
C HIS A 79 -3.98 -6.78 6.68
N LEU A 80 -2.97 -7.03 7.51
CA LEU A 80 -3.11 -7.02 8.96
C LEU A 80 -3.42 -5.61 9.48
N LEU A 81 -2.84 -4.58 8.88
CA LEU A 81 -3.12 -3.20 9.23
C LEU A 81 -4.58 -2.81 8.93
N GLU A 82 -5.14 -3.29 7.79
CA GLU A 82 -6.58 -3.14 7.50
C GLU A 82 -7.45 -3.83 8.57
N LYS A 83 -7.07 -5.03 8.98
CA LYS A 83 -7.83 -5.79 9.99
C LYS A 83 -7.89 -5.10 11.35
N VAL A 84 -6.91 -4.28 11.69
CA VAL A 84 -6.92 -3.47 12.92
C VAL A 84 -7.53 -2.08 12.73
N GLY A 85 -8.19 -1.85 11.61
CA GLY A 85 -9.03 -0.67 11.37
C GLY A 85 -8.34 0.52 10.71
N VAL A 86 -7.18 0.33 10.10
CA VAL A 86 -6.54 1.37 9.30
C VAL A 86 -7.04 1.30 7.86
N TYR A 87 -7.55 2.40 7.33
CA TYR A 87 -7.97 2.47 5.94
C TYR A 87 -6.76 2.53 5.00
N ILE A 88 -6.70 1.67 4.00
CA ILE A 88 -5.59 1.65 3.02
C ILE A 88 -6.10 1.92 1.60
N HIS A 89 -5.58 2.94 0.99
CA HIS A 89 -5.79 3.29 -0.42
C HIS A 89 -4.44 3.21 -1.18
N ASN A 90 -4.29 2.45 -2.19
CA ASN A 90 -5.08 1.35 -2.73
C ASN A 90 -5.06 0.14 -1.78
N SER A 91 -6.14 -0.63 -1.74
CA SER A 91 -6.19 -1.77 -0.82
C SER A 91 -5.12 -2.82 -1.14
N PRO A 92 -4.59 -3.54 -0.14
CA PRO A 92 -3.62 -4.61 -0.37
C PRO A 92 -4.15 -5.67 -1.35
N LYS A 93 -5.43 -6.00 -1.26
CA LYS A 93 -6.09 -6.94 -2.21
C LYS A 93 -6.02 -6.44 -3.65
N THR A 94 -6.29 -5.16 -3.88
CA THR A 94 -6.19 -4.57 -5.23
C THR A 94 -4.75 -4.61 -5.74
N ILE A 95 -3.79 -4.31 -4.87
CA ILE A 95 -2.37 -4.38 -5.24
C ILE A 95 -1.97 -5.79 -5.62
N GLU A 96 -2.34 -6.81 -4.84
CA GLU A 96 -2.06 -8.22 -5.17
C GLU A 96 -2.61 -8.62 -6.54
N MET A 97 -3.80 -8.14 -6.88
CA MET A 97 -4.40 -8.41 -8.19
C MET A 97 -3.66 -7.71 -9.34
N THR A 98 -3.20 -6.48 -9.11
CA THR A 98 -2.63 -5.63 -10.17
C THR A 98 -1.13 -5.81 -10.38
N VAL A 99 -0.38 -6.32 -9.41
CA VAL A 99 1.03 -6.68 -9.60
C VAL A 99 1.18 -7.90 -10.51
N ASP A 100 0.22 -8.79 -10.50
CA ASP A 100 0.12 -9.93 -11.42
C ASP A 100 -0.53 -9.48 -12.74
N LYS A 101 0.30 -9.23 -13.74
CA LYS A 101 -0.15 -8.72 -15.05
C LYS A 101 -1.02 -9.74 -15.80
N VAL A 102 -0.73 -11.01 -15.67
CA VAL A 102 -1.53 -12.08 -16.28
C VAL A 102 -2.92 -12.13 -15.66
N ARG A 103 -2.99 -12.08 -14.33
CA ARG A 103 -4.26 -12.03 -13.61
C ARG A 103 -5.07 -10.78 -13.95
N THR A 104 -4.42 -9.63 -14.02
CA THR A 104 -5.10 -8.37 -14.38
C THR A 104 -5.69 -8.46 -15.78
N THR A 105 -4.92 -8.92 -16.78
CA THR A 105 -5.38 -9.08 -18.15
C THR A 105 -6.54 -10.07 -18.23
N GLY A 106 -6.43 -11.21 -17.56
CA GLY A 106 -7.50 -12.20 -17.51
C GLY A 106 -8.81 -11.68 -16.91
N LEU A 107 -8.72 -10.90 -15.82
CA LEU A 107 -9.89 -10.28 -15.20
C LEU A 107 -10.56 -9.24 -16.10
N LEU A 108 -9.78 -8.46 -16.84
CA LEU A 108 -10.30 -7.50 -17.81
C LEU A 108 -11.04 -8.20 -18.94
N GLU A 109 -10.46 -9.26 -19.51
CA GLU A 109 -11.10 -10.06 -20.57
C GLU A 109 -12.40 -10.72 -20.09
N ILE A 110 -12.41 -11.33 -18.90
CA ILE A 110 -13.62 -11.92 -18.31
C ILE A 110 -14.71 -10.86 -18.10
N ALA A 111 -14.34 -9.64 -17.75
CA ALA A 111 -15.25 -8.52 -17.58
C ALA A 111 -15.65 -7.86 -18.92
N SER A 112 -15.22 -8.40 -20.06
CA SER A 112 -15.47 -7.85 -21.41
C SER A 112 -14.95 -6.41 -21.57
N ILE A 113 -13.87 -6.09 -20.87
CA ILE A 113 -13.16 -4.81 -21.02
C ILE A 113 -12.07 -4.98 -22.07
N ILE A 114 -12.11 -4.15 -23.11
CA ILE A 114 -11.15 -4.22 -24.21
C ILE A 114 -9.73 -4.00 -23.66
N SER A 115 -8.86 -4.97 -23.89
CA SER A 115 -7.45 -4.92 -23.58
C SER A 115 -6.60 -5.29 -24.80
N PRO A 116 -5.31 -4.94 -24.82
CA PRO A 116 -4.41 -5.35 -25.89
C PRO A 116 -4.32 -6.89 -25.99
N ASN A 117 -4.20 -7.41 -27.23
CA ASN A 117 -3.96 -8.83 -27.44
C ASN A 117 -2.68 -9.25 -26.69
N THR A 118 -2.79 -10.23 -25.84
CA THR A 118 -1.70 -10.67 -24.96
C THR A 118 -1.50 -12.18 -25.06
N LEU A 119 -0.28 -12.60 -25.30
CA LEU A 119 0.17 -13.98 -25.24
C LEU A 119 1.20 -14.12 -24.12
N VAL A 120 1.05 -15.12 -23.29
CA VAL A 120 1.93 -15.40 -22.14
C VAL A 120 2.49 -16.80 -22.25
#